data_bb7dd21a840758a995e5f5684b9686db
#
_entry.id   bb7dd21a840758a995e5f5684b9686db
#
_cell.length_a   1.000
_cell.length_b   1.000
_cell.length_c   1.000
_cell.angle_alpha   90.00
_cell.angle_beta   90.00
_cell.angle_gamma   90.00
#
_symmetry.space_group_name_H-M   'P 1'
#
loop_
_entity.id
_entity.type
_entity.pdbx_description
1 polymer ?
#
loop_
_entity_poly.entity_id
_entity_poly.type
_entity_poly.pdbx_seq_one_letter_code
_entity_poly.pdbx_strand_id
1 'polypeptide(L)'
;DCLLSRGLGDVYKRQLFGGVLMKKIDNNATLSARRHARVKECVTASTDSVEFLYPITQSDSVCIESYVVYTGEKSMEIFCKVISEDMITAERKIAAVAFLTFVALDEKKKPIKVPKISPQSKEEKLLFMDGEERAKMRKIKRSQTKNIIESLDINKPWELE
;
A
#
# COMPACT_ATOMS: atom_id res chain seq x y z
N ASP A 1 12.76 -6.33 -4.31
CA ASP A 1 12.56 -7.75 -4.63
C ASP A 1 11.79 -7.89 -5.94
N CYS A 2 12.47 -8.35 -7.00
CA CYS A 2 11.84 -8.71 -8.26
C CYS A 2 11.05 -10.01 -8.09
N LEU A 3 9.73 -9.96 -8.19
CA LEU A 3 8.86 -11.12 -8.14
C LEU A 3 8.45 -11.51 -9.57
N LEU A 4 8.96 -12.64 -10.05
CA LEU A 4 8.47 -13.24 -11.29
C LEU A 4 7.06 -13.79 -11.07
N SER A 5 6.07 -13.14 -11.67
CA SER A 5 4.68 -13.58 -11.62
C SER A 5 4.43 -14.64 -12.70
N ARG A 6 4.62 -15.93 -12.36
CA ARG A 6 4.14 -17.02 -13.21
C ARG A 6 2.73 -17.44 -12.78
N GLY A 7 1.76 -17.30 -13.69
CA GLY A 7 0.56 -18.14 -13.69
C GLY A 7 -0.63 -17.73 -12.84
N LEU A 8 -0.80 -16.47 -12.47
CA LEU A 8 -1.98 -15.97 -11.77
C LEU A 8 -2.73 -14.91 -12.59
N GLY A 9 -2.98 -15.22 -13.86
CA GLY A 9 -3.80 -14.38 -14.72
C GLY A 9 -5.26 -14.80 -14.65
N ASP A 10 -6.15 -13.83 -14.81
CA ASP A 10 -7.55 -14.09 -15.13
C ASP A 10 -7.57 -14.85 -16.48
N VAL A 11 -8.13 -16.06 -16.47
CA VAL A 11 -8.20 -16.96 -17.64
C VAL A 11 -8.86 -16.28 -18.84
N TYR A 12 -9.73 -15.31 -18.60
CA TYR A 12 -10.45 -14.57 -19.63
C TYR A 12 -9.65 -13.45 -20.31
N LYS A 13 -8.70 -12.82 -19.60
CA LYS A 13 -8.01 -11.61 -20.11
C LYS A 13 -6.49 -11.73 -20.20
N ARG A 14 -5.91 -12.84 -19.78
CA ARG A 14 -4.43 -13.03 -19.70
C ARG A 14 -3.69 -11.90 -18.98
N GLN A 15 -4.34 -11.29 -17.99
CA GLN A 15 -3.83 -10.19 -17.18
C GLN A 15 -3.70 -10.62 -15.72
N LEU A 16 -2.78 -9.99 -15.01
CA LEU A 16 -2.67 -10.19 -13.57
C LEU A 16 -3.91 -9.65 -12.85
N PHE A 17 -4.56 -10.51 -12.05
CA PHE A 17 -5.73 -10.12 -11.27
C PHE A 17 -5.36 -9.08 -10.20
N GLY A 18 -6.11 -7.97 -10.13
CA GLY A 18 -5.84 -6.85 -9.23
C GLY A 18 -5.72 -7.24 -7.76
N GLY A 19 -6.53 -8.19 -7.29
CA GLY A 19 -6.46 -8.68 -5.91
C GLY A 19 -5.14 -9.41 -5.59
N VAL A 20 -4.55 -10.11 -6.57
CA VAL A 20 -3.23 -10.72 -6.41
C VAL A 20 -2.15 -9.65 -6.32
N LEU A 21 -2.23 -8.62 -7.17
CA LEU A 21 -1.31 -7.50 -7.12
C LEU A 21 -1.41 -6.74 -5.80
N MET A 22 -2.63 -6.48 -5.30
CA MET A 22 -2.86 -5.86 -4.00
C MET A 22 -2.22 -6.64 -2.85
N LYS A 23 -2.38 -7.96 -2.82
CA LYS A 23 -1.71 -8.82 -1.84
C LYS A 23 -0.18 -8.67 -1.89
N LYS A 24 0.40 -8.57 -3.09
CA LYS A 24 1.85 -8.38 -3.26
C LYS A 24 2.30 -7.00 -2.81
N ILE A 25 1.53 -5.96 -3.11
CA ILE A 25 1.77 -4.59 -2.66
C ILE A 25 1.78 -4.53 -1.13
N ASP A 26 0.74 -5.07 -0.47
CA ASP A 26 0.63 -5.06 1.00
C ASP A 26 1.78 -5.82 1.67
N ASN A 27 2.13 -7.00 1.16
CA ASN A 27 3.28 -7.77 1.65
C ASN A 27 4.59 -6.99 1.53
N ASN A 28 4.84 -6.35 0.39
CA ASN A 28 6.06 -5.59 0.14
C ASN A 28 6.11 -4.34 1.04
N ALA A 29 4.99 -3.62 1.16
CA ALA A 29 4.85 -2.47 2.05
C ALA A 29 5.08 -2.83 3.53
N THR A 30 4.56 -3.99 3.97
CA THR A 30 4.79 -4.53 5.32
C THR A 30 6.28 -4.70 5.62
N LEU A 31 7.06 -5.21 4.66
CA LEU A 31 8.51 -5.38 4.82
C LEU A 31 9.19 -4.03 5.01
N SER A 32 8.84 -3.02 4.22
CA SER A 32 9.38 -1.66 4.34
C SER A 32 9.00 -1.01 5.67
N ALA A 33 7.76 -1.17 6.14
CA ALA A 33 7.30 -0.68 7.43
C ALA A 33 8.10 -1.30 8.59
N ARG A 34 8.21 -2.63 8.61
CA ARG A 34 8.95 -3.38 9.65
C ARG A 34 10.44 -3.03 9.66
N ARG A 35 11.03 -2.91 8.46
CA ARG A 35 12.45 -2.54 8.31
C ARG A 35 12.72 -1.14 8.84
N HIS A 36 11.82 -0.18 8.58
CA HIS A 36 11.96 1.18 9.07
C HIS A 36 11.76 1.28 10.59
N ALA A 37 10.68 0.72 11.11
CA ALA A 37 10.36 0.79 12.54
C ALA A 37 11.22 -0.14 13.42
N ARG A 38 11.93 -1.11 12.83
CA ARG A 38 12.74 -2.12 13.54
C ARG A 38 11.95 -2.93 14.57
N VAL A 39 10.72 -3.28 14.23
CA VAL A 39 9.80 -4.06 15.07
C VAL A 39 9.41 -5.37 14.42
N LYS A 40 8.97 -6.32 15.23
CA LYS A 40 8.47 -7.61 14.74
C LYS A 40 7.12 -7.48 14.04
N GLU A 41 6.31 -6.50 14.42
CA GLU A 41 4.93 -6.38 13.99
C GLU A 41 4.55 -4.95 13.57
N CYS A 42 4.02 -4.85 12.37
CA CYS A 42 3.34 -3.67 11.86
C CYS A 42 2.00 -4.13 11.29
N VAL A 43 0.98 -3.30 11.42
CA VAL A 43 -0.34 -3.56 10.85
C VAL A 43 -0.68 -2.51 9.81
N THR A 44 -1.31 -2.96 8.73
CA THR A 44 -1.89 -2.08 7.72
C THR A 44 -3.10 -1.39 8.34
N ALA A 45 -3.02 -0.09 8.52
CA ALA A 45 -4.11 0.71 9.08
C ALA A 45 -5.09 1.18 8.00
N SER A 46 -4.59 1.48 6.81
CA SER A 46 -5.39 1.81 5.62
C SER A 46 -4.62 1.60 4.33
N THR A 47 -5.35 1.30 3.27
CA THR A 47 -4.92 1.46 1.89
C THR A 47 -5.52 2.78 1.41
N ASP A 48 -4.67 3.80 1.29
CA ASP A 48 -5.14 5.17 1.09
C ASP A 48 -5.52 5.44 -0.36
N SER A 49 -4.69 4.97 -1.29
CA SER A 49 -4.98 4.92 -2.72
C SER A 49 -4.26 3.77 -3.40
N VAL A 50 -4.85 3.26 -4.45
CA VAL A 50 -4.23 2.34 -5.39
C VAL A 50 -4.70 2.72 -6.78
N GLU A 51 -3.75 3.00 -7.65
CA GLU A 51 -4.03 3.35 -9.04
C GLU A 51 -3.40 2.31 -9.96
N PHE A 52 -4.22 1.67 -10.77
CA PHE A 52 -3.80 0.74 -11.82
C PHE A 52 -3.70 1.51 -13.12
N LEU A 53 -2.48 1.71 -13.61
CA LEU A 53 -2.19 2.57 -14.76
C LEU A 53 -2.11 1.77 -16.07
N TYR A 54 -1.51 0.59 -16.01
CA TYR A 54 -1.36 -0.29 -17.16
C TYR A 54 -1.60 -1.76 -16.80
N PRO A 55 -2.21 -2.54 -17.69
CA PRO A 55 -2.38 -3.98 -17.49
C PRO A 55 -1.02 -4.69 -17.49
N ILE A 56 -0.89 -5.66 -16.61
CA ILE A 56 0.28 -6.55 -16.54
C ILE A 56 -0.10 -7.86 -17.19
N THR A 57 0.66 -8.29 -18.20
CA THR A 57 0.39 -9.49 -18.97
C THR A 57 1.25 -10.67 -18.49
N GLN A 58 1.02 -11.87 -19.05
CA GLN A 58 1.81 -13.06 -18.71
C GLN A 58 3.24 -13.02 -19.27
N SER A 59 3.50 -12.15 -20.24
CA SER A 59 4.83 -11.93 -20.81
C SER A 59 5.67 -10.91 -20.03
N ASP A 60 5.06 -10.27 -19.01
CA ASP A 60 5.76 -9.25 -18.25
C ASP A 60 6.40 -9.82 -16.98
N SER A 61 7.57 -9.31 -16.64
CA SER A 61 8.09 -9.38 -15.28
C SER A 61 7.55 -8.23 -14.45
N VAL A 62 7.44 -8.43 -13.12
CA VAL A 62 6.93 -7.41 -12.21
C VAL A 62 7.93 -7.15 -11.09
N CYS A 63 8.30 -5.88 -10.95
CA CYS A 63 9.10 -5.39 -9.83
C CYS A 63 8.23 -4.50 -8.95
N ILE A 64 8.21 -4.75 -7.63
CA ILE A 64 7.53 -3.91 -6.66
C ILE A 64 8.58 -3.28 -5.77
N GLU A 65 8.69 -1.96 -5.84
CA GLU A 65 9.53 -1.15 -4.97
C GLU A 65 8.64 -0.51 -3.90
N SER A 66 9.07 -0.52 -2.64
CA SER A 66 8.36 0.20 -1.59
C SER A 66 9.32 0.84 -0.60
N TYR A 67 8.93 2.00 -0.09
CA TYR A 67 9.68 2.73 0.92
C TYR A 67 8.79 3.70 1.70
N VAL A 68 9.24 4.08 2.90
CA VAL A 68 8.52 5.03 3.75
C VAL A 68 8.69 6.43 3.20
N VAL A 69 7.57 7.10 2.92
CA VAL A 69 7.55 8.46 2.34
C VAL A 69 7.12 9.54 3.32
N TYR A 70 6.46 9.16 4.42
CA TYR A 70 6.09 10.08 5.48
C TYR A 70 5.90 9.34 6.82
N THR A 71 6.23 10.01 7.93
CA THR A 71 6.04 9.48 9.28
C THR A 71 5.29 10.46 10.16
N GLY A 72 4.17 10.03 10.71
CA GLY A 72 3.51 10.68 11.82
C GLY A 72 4.20 10.41 13.16
N GLU A 73 3.46 10.43 14.26
CA GLU A 73 4.01 10.05 15.56
C GLU A 73 4.12 8.52 15.72
N LYS A 74 3.04 7.79 15.34
CA LYS A 74 2.92 6.33 15.47
C LYS A 74 2.55 5.64 14.16
N SER A 75 2.52 6.37 13.05
CA SER A 75 2.14 5.85 11.74
C SER A 75 3.20 6.16 10.70
N MET A 76 3.28 5.30 9.70
CA MET A 76 4.16 5.41 8.55
C MET A 76 3.33 5.32 7.29
N GLU A 77 3.56 6.22 6.34
CA GLU A 77 3.03 6.12 4.99
C GLU A 77 4.07 5.46 4.09
N ILE A 78 3.65 4.39 3.44
CA ILE A 78 4.47 3.63 2.51
C ILE A 78 3.98 3.90 1.09
N PHE A 79 4.88 4.29 0.22
CA PHE A 79 4.65 4.34 -1.21
C PHE A 79 5.11 3.04 -1.84
N CYS A 80 4.28 2.48 -2.73
CA CYS A 80 4.62 1.33 -3.55
C CYS A 80 4.55 1.72 -5.02
N LYS A 81 5.59 1.38 -5.76
CA LYS A 81 5.71 1.55 -7.20
C LYS A 81 5.82 0.16 -7.83
N VAL A 82 4.88 -0.16 -8.70
CA VAL A 82 4.84 -1.43 -9.45
C VAL A 82 5.30 -1.15 -10.87
N ILE A 83 6.40 -1.79 -11.25
CA ILE A 83 7.00 -1.68 -12.58
C ILE A 83 6.76 -2.99 -13.30
N SER A 84 6.15 -2.94 -14.48
CA SER A 84 6.15 -4.05 -15.44
C SER A 84 7.26 -3.88 -16.46
N GLU A 85 7.84 -4.98 -16.88
CA GLU A 85 8.85 -5.03 -17.94
C GLU A 85 8.48 -6.15 -18.91
N ASP A 86 8.26 -5.79 -20.17
CA ASP A 86 8.07 -6.77 -21.23
C ASP A 86 9.36 -7.58 -21.43
N MET A 87 9.27 -8.90 -21.29
CA MET A 87 10.42 -9.81 -21.31
C MET A 87 11.08 -9.95 -22.68
N ILE A 88 10.45 -9.46 -23.75
CA ILE A 88 10.95 -9.55 -25.12
C ILE A 88 11.57 -8.21 -25.53
N THR A 89 10.87 -7.11 -25.29
CA THR A 89 11.29 -5.77 -25.73
C THR A 89 12.12 -5.02 -24.69
N ALA A 90 12.13 -5.48 -23.43
CA ALA A 90 12.70 -4.80 -22.27
C ALA A 90 12.07 -3.42 -21.98
N GLU A 91 10.89 -3.14 -22.55
CA GLU A 91 10.15 -1.90 -22.26
C GLU A 91 9.63 -1.94 -20.83
N ARG A 92 9.94 -0.88 -20.05
CA ARG A 92 9.51 -0.74 -18.66
C ARG A 92 8.46 0.37 -18.53
N LYS A 93 7.42 0.12 -17.73
CA LYS A 93 6.39 1.11 -17.40
C LYS A 93 5.91 0.95 -15.95
N ILE A 94 5.46 2.07 -15.37
CA ILE A 94 4.82 2.05 -14.05
C ILE A 94 3.40 1.51 -14.25
N ALA A 95 3.19 0.25 -13.85
CA ALA A 95 1.90 -0.43 -14.02
C ALA A 95 0.89 -0.06 -12.93
N ALA A 96 1.36 0.20 -11.72
CA ALA A 96 0.52 0.68 -10.63
C ALA A 96 1.33 1.47 -9.60
N VAL A 97 0.65 2.33 -8.84
CA VAL A 97 1.18 2.98 -7.64
C VAL A 97 0.20 2.83 -6.49
N ALA A 98 0.70 2.82 -5.27
CA ALA A 98 -0.15 2.74 -4.08
C ALA A 98 0.46 3.50 -2.91
N PHE A 99 -0.43 4.05 -2.06
CA PHE A 99 -0.10 4.59 -0.76
C PHE A 99 -0.82 3.80 0.32
N LEU A 100 -0.08 3.32 1.30
CA LEU A 100 -0.60 2.55 2.43
C LEU A 100 -0.11 3.15 3.73
N THR A 101 -0.94 3.13 4.76
CA THR A 101 -0.56 3.59 6.10
C THR A 101 -0.41 2.39 7.02
N PHE A 102 0.72 2.35 7.71
CA PHE A 102 1.06 1.32 8.69
C PHE A 102 1.22 1.91 10.09
N VAL A 103 0.97 1.07 11.09
CA VAL A 103 1.21 1.36 12.50
C VAL A 103 2.12 0.28 13.07
N ALA A 104 3.19 0.71 13.75
CA ALA A 104 4.09 -0.19 14.46
C ALA A 104 3.54 -0.55 15.83
N LEU A 105 3.62 -1.82 16.21
CA LEU A 105 3.10 -2.33 17.47
C LEU A 105 4.23 -2.89 18.36
N ASP A 106 4.05 -2.72 19.67
CA ASP A 106 4.87 -3.42 20.69
C ASP A 106 4.41 -4.86 20.89
N GLU A 107 5.08 -5.56 21.81
CA GLU A 107 4.74 -6.94 22.17
C GLU A 107 3.33 -7.07 22.81
N LYS A 108 2.80 -5.98 23.35
CA LYS A 108 1.45 -5.90 23.94
C LYS A 108 0.40 -5.41 22.92
N LYS A 109 0.75 -5.38 21.62
CA LYS A 109 -0.11 -4.90 20.53
C LYS A 109 -0.53 -3.43 20.64
N LYS A 110 0.26 -2.60 21.34
CA LYS A 110 0.00 -1.17 21.44
C LYS A 110 0.83 -0.38 20.42
N PRO A 111 0.25 0.66 19.80
CA PRO A 111 0.98 1.52 18.87
C PRO A 111 2.15 2.24 19.53
N ILE A 112 3.32 2.17 18.91
CA ILE A 112 4.55 2.83 19.36
C ILE A 112 4.99 3.95 18.44
N LYS A 113 5.86 4.82 18.94
CA LYS A 113 6.48 5.88 18.12
C LYS A 113 7.39 5.28 17.06
N VAL A 114 7.36 5.88 15.88
CA VAL A 114 8.21 5.47 14.74
C VAL A 114 9.32 6.48 14.49
N PRO A 115 10.49 6.03 14.02
CA PRO A 115 11.57 6.93 13.63
C PRO A 115 11.13 7.89 12.52
N LYS A 116 11.68 9.10 12.53
CA LYS A 116 11.49 10.06 11.43
C LYS A 116 12.31 9.65 10.22
N ILE A 117 11.82 10.00 9.02
CA ILE A 117 12.58 9.82 7.78
C ILE A 117 13.30 11.10 7.39
N SER A 118 14.38 10.92 6.63
CA SER A 118 15.12 12.01 5.97
C SER A 118 15.26 11.63 4.49
N PRO A 119 14.48 12.23 3.60
CA PRO A 119 14.48 11.87 2.18
C PRO A 119 15.82 12.28 1.53
N GLN A 120 16.41 11.36 0.76
CA GLN A 120 17.71 11.56 0.10
C GLN A 120 17.55 11.84 -1.39
N SER A 121 16.82 10.99 -2.11
CA SER A 121 16.64 11.09 -3.55
C SER A 121 15.65 12.20 -3.94
N LYS A 122 15.65 12.59 -5.22
CA LYS A 122 14.66 13.53 -5.76
C LYS A 122 13.21 12.97 -5.64
N GLU A 123 13.04 11.70 -5.91
CA GLU A 123 11.74 11.01 -5.81
C GLU A 123 11.23 10.99 -4.37
N GLU A 124 12.09 10.62 -3.41
CA GLU A 124 11.75 10.65 -1.98
C GLU A 124 11.37 12.05 -1.49
N LYS A 125 12.12 13.09 -1.91
CA LYS A 125 11.82 14.49 -1.55
C LYS A 125 10.48 14.95 -2.10
N LEU A 126 10.16 14.60 -3.36
CA LEU A 126 8.88 14.92 -3.98
C LEU A 126 7.72 14.27 -3.20
N LEU A 127 7.82 13.00 -2.89
CA LEU A 127 6.78 12.26 -2.16
C LEU A 127 6.65 12.73 -0.70
N PHE A 128 7.75 13.13 -0.08
CA PHE A 128 7.76 13.64 1.29
C PHE A 128 7.08 15.00 1.42
N MET A 129 7.24 15.91 0.44
CA MET A 129 6.69 17.27 0.49
C MET A 129 5.19 17.28 0.74
N ASP A 130 4.43 16.42 0.09
CA ASP A 130 2.98 16.36 0.22
C ASP A 130 2.50 15.39 1.33
N GLY A 131 3.45 14.79 2.06
CA GLY A 131 3.16 13.78 3.07
C GLY A 131 2.27 14.28 4.22
N GLU A 132 2.50 15.53 4.66
CA GLU A 132 1.67 16.15 5.70
C GLU A 132 0.24 16.40 5.24
N GLU A 133 0.07 16.87 4.01
CA GLU A 133 -1.25 17.12 3.40
C GLU A 133 -2.01 15.79 3.27
N ARG A 134 -1.37 14.76 2.70
CA ARG A 134 -1.97 13.42 2.64
C ARG A 134 -2.37 12.89 4.03
N ALA A 135 -1.53 13.13 5.06
CA ALA A 135 -1.86 12.74 6.44
C ALA A 135 -3.08 13.49 7.00
N LYS A 136 -3.24 14.79 6.69
CA LYS A 136 -4.42 15.58 7.05
C LYS A 136 -5.68 15.03 6.38
N MET A 137 -5.61 14.77 5.07
CA MET A 137 -6.73 14.21 4.31
C MET A 137 -7.17 12.83 4.84
N ARG A 138 -6.21 11.96 5.21
CA ARG A 138 -6.53 10.67 5.85
C ARG A 138 -7.30 10.83 7.15
N LYS A 139 -6.93 11.80 7.99
CA LYS A 139 -7.66 12.07 9.25
C LYS A 139 -9.10 12.51 8.99
N ILE A 140 -9.32 13.38 8.00
CA ILE A 140 -10.66 13.83 7.60
C ILE A 140 -11.49 12.65 7.11
N LYS A 141 -10.94 11.86 6.15
CA LYS A 141 -11.61 10.67 5.61
C LYS A 141 -11.95 9.66 6.71
N ARG A 142 -11.03 9.43 7.65
CA ARG A 142 -11.28 8.52 8.79
C ARG A 142 -12.40 9.02 9.69
N SER A 143 -12.50 10.34 9.95
CA SER A 143 -13.60 10.92 10.72
C SER A 143 -14.94 10.73 10.00
N GLN A 144 -14.99 10.99 8.70
CA GLN A 144 -16.18 10.77 7.88
C GLN A 144 -16.62 9.30 7.89
N THR A 145 -15.66 8.38 7.72
CA THR A 145 -15.92 6.93 7.76
C THR A 145 -16.47 6.51 9.13
N LYS A 146 -15.94 7.08 10.22
CA LYS A 146 -16.45 6.78 11.57
C LYS A 146 -17.93 7.16 11.71
N ASN A 147 -18.34 8.33 11.24
CA ASN A 147 -19.74 8.75 11.26
C ASN A 147 -20.64 7.79 10.46
N ILE A 148 -20.15 7.31 9.31
CA ILE A 148 -20.87 6.31 8.51
C ILE A 148 -21.02 5.00 9.29
N ILE A 149 -19.93 4.50 9.90
CA ILE A 149 -19.92 3.24 10.65
C ILE A 149 -20.93 3.29 11.81
N GLU A 150 -21.05 4.44 12.50
CA GLU A 150 -22.01 4.62 13.59
C GLU A 150 -23.48 4.55 13.14
N SER A 151 -23.74 4.72 11.84
CA SER A 151 -25.08 4.62 11.24
C SER A 151 -25.34 3.27 10.55
N LEU A 152 -24.35 2.38 10.45
CA LEU A 152 -24.51 1.08 9.81
C LEU A 152 -25.18 0.08 10.76
N ASP A 153 -26.17 -0.63 10.22
CA ASP A 153 -26.80 -1.75 10.91
C ASP A 153 -25.94 -3.03 10.73
N ILE A 154 -25.75 -3.76 11.81
CA ILE A 154 -25.03 -5.04 11.83
C ILE A 154 -25.97 -6.27 11.89
N ASN A 155 -27.27 -6.04 11.99
CA ASN A 155 -28.27 -7.11 11.99
C ASN A 155 -28.36 -7.75 10.61
N LYS A 156 -28.77 -9.01 10.58
CA LYS A 156 -28.97 -9.70 9.30
C LYS A 156 -30.19 -9.10 8.59
N PRO A 157 -30.15 -8.90 7.26
CA PRO A 157 -31.25 -8.25 6.52
C PRO A 157 -32.61 -8.90 6.70
N TRP A 158 -32.66 -10.21 7.01
CA TRP A 158 -33.90 -10.98 7.23
C TRP A 158 -34.37 -10.98 8.70
N GLU A 159 -33.68 -10.31 9.61
CA GLU A 159 -34.08 -10.13 11.02
C GLU A 159 -34.61 -8.71 11.27
N LEU A 160 -34.67 -7.86 10.22
CA LEU A 160 -35.25 -6.52 10.26
C LEU A 160 -36.75 -6.65 9.99
N GLU A 161 -37.56 -6.69 11.04
CA GLU A 161 -39.02 -6.48 11.00
C GLU A 161 -39.36 -5.05 11.40
#